data_fc3cd426b3a7c03f31a77009974c0f42
#
_entry.id   fc3cd426b3a7c03f31a77009974c0f42
#
_cell.length_a   1.000
_cell.length_b   1.000
_cell.length_c   1.000
_cell.angle_alpha   90.00
_cell.angle_beta   90.00
_cell.angle_gamma   90.00
#
_symmetry.space_group_name_H-M   'P 1'
#
loop_
_entity.id
_entity.type
_entity.pdbx_description
1 polymer ?
#
loop_
_entity_poly.entity_id
_entity_poly.type
_entity_poly.pdbx_seq_one_letter_code
_entity_poly.pdbx_strand_id
1 'polypeptide(L)'
;MAQRRPSVLFVNQHYYPDVASTGQHLTDLAEHCAAEGFDVSVLCGRGKYLAGGLDAPAEEVHNGVHVRRVRTTSFGRGTHAGRIADYAGFYAAVLRHLLTGPAHDLVVVLTTPPLLCYAASLARRLRGRRYAIWSMDLHPDAEVELGMIERDGFTARRLHAFNDAGYQRADLVVDLGFVMKERIRAKGVDENKLTTIEVWSDGDEVVPVEPAENPLRAELGLEDRVVVMYSGNAGLAHRFDEVLEVMRRLRDDDRLFFLFVGGGPRKAEIEAFIEAHDIPNARYVGYFPREALAQSLSVGDLHLLTLREEMAGIAVPGKLYGIMAAGRPVVMVGPRRSEPARTIAESDVGVVVDPSEDGAADALEAALRGLAADAERRGEIGRRARDVFGARYDRPVLCRRWSDVLARHVPTPPRP
;
A
#
# COMPACT_ATOMS: atom_id res chain seq x y z
N MET A 1 34.19 13.71 21.62
CA MET A 1 33.11 14.36 20.83
C MET A 1 32.04 13.34 20.56
N ALA A 2 30.79 13.59 20.91
CA ALA A 2 29.71 12.67 20.59
C ALA A 2 29.61 12.56 19.06
N GLN A 3 29.60 11.33 18.57
CA GLN A 3 29.50 11.04 17.13
C GLN A 3 28.16 11.55 16.60
N ARG A 4 28.19 12.44 15.60
CA ARG A 4 26.95 12.97 15.01
C ARG A 4 26.18 11.82 14.37
N ARG A 5 24.93 11.61 14.80
CA ARG A 5 24.04 10.62 14.18
C ARG A 5 23.65 11.07 12.76
N PRO A 6 23.57 10.15 11.79
CA PRO A 6 23.06 10.48 10.47
C PRO A 6 21.59 10.91 10.57
N SER A 7 21.26 12.05 9.95
CA SER A 7 19.94 12.65 10.09
C SER A 7 19.09 12.46 8.84
N VAL A 8 17.87 11.99 9.02
CA VAL A 8 16.89 11.75 7.94
C VAL A 8 15.57 12.46 8.24
N LEU A 9 15.08 13.22 7.26
CA LEU A 9 13.75 13.81 7.30
C LEU A 9 12.83 13.03 6.36
N PHE A 10 11.77 12.43 6.89
CA PHE A 10 10.69 11.89 6.07
C PHE A 10 9.58 12.91 5.89
N VAL A 11 9.01 12.98 4.68
CA VAL A 11 7.90 13.90 4.35
C VAL A 11 6.76 13.11 3.73
N ASN A 12 5.63 13.09 4.40
CA ASN A 12 4.39 12.47 3.94
C ASN A 12 3.18 13.21 4.53
N GLN A 13 2.04 13.20 3.85
CA GLN A 13 0.83 13.82 4.40
C GLN A 13 0.33 13.10 5.65
N HIS A 14 0.46 11.77 5.68
CA HIS A 14 -0.03 10.90 6.74
C HIS A 14 1.11 10.34 7.58
N TYR A 15 0.93 10.29 8.87
CA TYR A 15 1.82 9.66 9.84
C TYR A 15 1.01 9.28 11.08
N TYR A 16 1.60 8.50 11.98
CA TYR A 16 0.97 8.13 13.26
C TYR A 16 0.24 9.32 13.92
N PRO A 17 -0.96 9.12 14.44
CA PRO A 17 -1.77 7.89 14.54
C PRO A 17 -2.78 7.72 13.39
N ASP A 18 -2.48 8.22 12.18
CA ASP A 18 -3.35 8.07 11.01
C ASP A 18 -3.29 6.63 10.46
N VAL A 19 -4.45 6.11 10.06
CA VAL A 19 -4.60 4.73 9.54
C VAL A 19 -4.32 4.58 8.04
N ALA A 20 -3.90 5.65 7.36
CA ALA A 20 -3.52 5.58 5.95
C ALA A 20 -2.32 4.64 5.76
N SER A 21 -2.37 3.74 4.78
CA SER A 21 -1.33 2.73 4.52
C SER A 21 0.07 3.35 4.41
N THR A 22 0.23 4.44 3.66
CA THR A 22 1.50 5.15 3.53
C THR A 22 1.99 5.73 4.86
N GLY A 23 1.08 6.13 5.74
CA GLY A 23 1.37 6.59 7.09
C GLY A 23 1.83 5.47 8.00
N GLN A 24 1.19 4.29 7.92
CA GLN A 24 1.56 3.13 8.73
C GLN A 24 2.96 2.61 8.37
N HIS A 25 3.24 2.38 7.07
CA HIS A 25 4.57 1.97 6.64
C HIS A 25 5.65 2.99 6.99
N LEU A 26 5.33 4.30 6.89
CA LEU A 26 6.28 5.33 7.30
C LEU A 26 6.51 5.32 8.81
N THR A 27 5.50 5.05 9.62
CA THR A 27 5.64 4.95 11.08
C THR A 27 6.59 3.81 11.43
N ASP A 28 6.34 2.61 10.91
CA ASP A 28 7.19 1.44 11.11
C ASP A 28 8.66 1.72 10.75
N LEU A 29 8.89 2.30 9.56
CA LEU A 29 10.24 2.60 9.09
C LEU A 29 10.92 3.68 9.92
N ALA A 30 10.23 4.76 10.25
CA ALA A 30 10.80 5.88 11.00
C ALA A 30 11.22 5.44 12.41
N GLU A 31 10.37 4.66 13.08
CA GLU A 31 10.66 4.10 14.41
C GLU A 31 11.82 3.10 14.36
N HIS A 32 11.85 2.22 13.36
CA HIS A 32 12.97 1.30 13.14
C HIS A 32 14.29 2.06 12.94
N CYS A 33 14.30 3.08 12.06
CA CYS A 33 15.51 3.89 11.83
C CYS A 33 15.96 4.62 13.10
N ALA A 34 15.03 5.15 13.92
CA ALA A 34 15.37 5.79 15.19
C ALA A 34 16.01 4.79 16.17
N ALA A 35 15.49 3.56 16.23
CA ALA A 35 16.07 2.48 17.04
C ALA A 35 17.47 2.06 16.55
N GLU A 36 17.71 2.07 15.24
CA GLU A 36 19.04 1.81 14.63
C GLU A 36 20.01 3.00 14.76
N GLY A 37 19.64 4.08 15.45
CA GLY A 37 20.52 5.17 15.82
C GLY A 37 20.56 6.35 14.85
N PHE A 38 19.65 6.43 13.89
CA PHE A 38 19.45 7.62 13.07
C PHE A 38 18.80 8.75 13.90
N ASP A 39 19.08 10.00 13.56
CA ASP A 39 18.32 11.17 13.99
C ASP A 39 17.16 11.37 13.01
N VAL A 40 15.97 10.89 13.39
CA VAL A 40 14.81 10.80 12.50
C VAL A 40 13.82 11.91 12.81
N SER A 41 13.46 12.65 11.76
CA SER A 41 12.38 13.64 11.80
C SER A 41 11.30 13.26 10.78
N VAL A 42 10.04 13.52 11.12
CA VAL A 42 8.90 13.37 10.21
C VAL A 42 8.16 14.70 10.09
N LEU A 43 7.95 15.15 8.86
CA LEU A 43 7.09 16.30 8.54
C LEU A 43 5.80 15.77 7.91
N CYS A 44 4.67 15.94 8.60
CA CYS A 44 3.37 15.42 8.14
C CYS A 44 2.26 16.45 8.28
N GLY A 45 1.09 16.14 7.74
CA GLY A 45 -0.13 16.94 7.89
C GLY A 45 -0.81 16.69 9.25
N ARG A 46 -1.67 17.61 9.63
CA ARG A 46 -2.54 17.50 10.83
C ARG A 46 -3.93 16.91 10.51
N GLY A 47 -4.21 16.70 9.23
CA GLY A 47 -5.47 16.11 8.74
C GLY A 47 -5.49 14.60 8.91
N LYS A 48 -6.68 14.03 8.83
CA LYS A 48 -6.93 12.60 8.99
C LYS A 48 -7.38 11.93 7.71
N TYR A 49 -7.02 10.64 7.61
CA TYR A 49 -7.50 9.80 6.53
C TYR A 49 -9.00 9.46 6.68
N LEU A 50 -9.45 9.12 7.89
CA LEU A 50 -10.86 8.86 8.21
C LEU A 50 -11.50 10.06 8.92
N ALA A 51 -12.81 10.25 8.74
CA ALA A 51 -13.57 11.29 9.43
C ALA A 51 -13.55 11.08 10.95
N GLY A 52 -13.39 12.15 11.70
CA GLY A 52 -13.35 12.15 13.17
C GLY A 52 -11.97 12.49 13.70
N GLY A 53 -11.62 13.78 13.73
CA GLY A 53 -10.32 14.37 14.05
C GLY A 53 -9.57 13.75 15.26
N LEU A 54 -8.27 13.30 15.18
CA LEU A 54 -7.36 13.09 16.33
C LEU A 54 -6.75 14.42 16.72
N ASP A 55 -6.81 14.75 17.97
CA ASP A 55 -6.15 15.93 18.51
C ASP A 55 -4.67 15.59 18.79
N ALA A 56 -3.90 15.42 17.69
CA ALA A 56 -2.47 15.16 17.81
C ALA A 56 -1.70 16.49 17.94
N PRO A 57 -0.69 16.56 18.83
CA PRO A 57 0.11 17.76 19.04
C PRO A 57 0.83 18.18 17.75
N ALA A 58 1.13 19.50 17.65
CA ALA A 58 1.85 20.04 16.48
C ALA A 58 3.27 19.51 16.38
N GLU A 59 3.91 19.29 17.53
CA GLU A 59 5.25 18.71 17.65
C GLU A 59 5.27 17.73 18.82
N GLU A 60 5.90 16.58 18.63
CA GLU A 60 6.13 15.58 19.66
C GLU A 60 7.34 14.72 19.32
N VAL A 61 7.81 13.96 20.28
CA VAL A 61 8.74 12.84 20.06
C VAL A 61 7.95 11.57 20.30
N HIS A 62 7.82 10.74 19.26
CA HIS A 62 7.10 9.47 19.31
C HIS A 62 8.09 8.33 18.98
N ASN A 63 8.32 7.40 19.90
CA ASN A 63 9.23 6.27 19.74
C ASN A 63 10.62 6.67 19.17
N GLY A 64 11.18 7.79 19.64
CA GLY A 64 12.48 8.30 19.19
C GLY A 64 12.43 9.14 17.92
N VAL A 65 11.28 9.32 17.30
CA VAL A 65 11.06 10.10 16.07
C VAL A 65 10.57 11.50 16.41
N HIS A 66 11.22 12.54 15.87
CA HIS A 66 10.78 13.93 15.99
C HIS A 66 9.67 14.22 14.98
N VAL A 67 8.43 14.29 15.44
CA VAL A 67 7.25 14.50 14.58
C VAL A 67 6.85 15.97 14.58
N ARG A 68 6.73 16.54 13.39
CA ARG A 68 6.21 17.88 13.17
C ARG A 68 4.99 17.84 12.26
N ARG A 69 3.83 18.24 12.79
CA ARG A 69 2.56 18.28 12.05
C ARG A 69 2.25 19.71 11.61
N VAL A 70 2.21 19.91 10.30
CA VAL A 70 1.84 21.21 9.74
C VAL A 70 0.32 21.35 9.64
N ARG A 71 -0.18 22.55 10.01
CA ARG A 71 -1.59 22.87 9.78
C ARG A 71 -1.81 23.05 8.29
N THR A 72 -2.75 22.27 7.76
CA THR A 72 -3.32 22.45 6.43
C THR A 72 -4.76 22.94 6.61
N THR A 73 -5.30 23.58 5.60
CA THR A 73 -6.75 23.78 5.54
C THR A 73 -7.40 22.39 5.56
N SER A 74 -8.47 22.22 6.31
CA SER A 74 -9.23 20.97 6.38
C SER A 74 -10.62 21.19 5.78
N PHE A 75 -10.67 21.57 4.51
CA PHE A 75 -11.93 21.65 3.76
C PHE A 75 -12.54 20.26 3.49
N GLY A 76 -11.77 19.21 3.78
CA GLY A 76 -12.22 17.84 3.72
C GLY A 76 -12.28 17.25 2.30
N ARG A 77 -12.53 15.94 2.24
CA ARG A 77 -12.54 15.17 0.98
C ARG A 77 -13.85 15.31 0.18
N GLY A 78 -14.81 16.08 0.67
CA GLY A 78 -16.13 16.23 0.05
C GLY A 78 -16.14 16.96 -1.30
N THR A 79 -15.12 17.78 -1.59
CA THR A 79 -15.02 18.53 -2.84
C THR A 79 -13.62 18.48 -3.44
N HIS A 80 -13.54 18.48 -4.78
CA HIS A 80 -12.24 18.52 -5.48
C HIS A 80 -11.46 19.80 -5.15
N ALA A 81 -12.14 20.96 -5.06
CA ALA A 81 -11.52 22.24 -4.73
C ALA A 81 -10.95 22.25 -3.30
N GLY A 82 -11.65 21.69 -2.33
CA GLY A 82 -11.17 21.55 -0.94
C GLY A 82 -9.89 20.71 -0.87
N ARG A 83 -9.84 19.60 -1.59
CA ARG A 83 -8.65 18.73 -1.67
C ARG A 83 -7.44 19.46 -2.25
N ILE A 84 -7.64 20.22 -3.34
CA ILE A 84 -6.57 21.00 -3.97
C ILE A 84 -6.04 22.07 -2.99
N ALA A 85 -6.92 22.76 -2.26
CA ALA A 85 -6.53 23.76 -1.26
C ALA A 85 -5.73 23.11 -0.10
N ASP A 86 -6.17 21.96 0.39
CA ASP A 86 -5.47 21.21 1.44
C ASP A 86 -4.07 20.77 0.98
N TYR A 87 -3.94 20.31 -0.24
CA TYR A 87 -2.65 19.95 -0.83
C TYR A 87 -1.76 21.20 -0.99
N ALA A 88 -2.28 22.31 -1.53
CA ALA A 88 -1.52 23.54 -1.71
C ALA A 88 -0.96 24.06 -0.38
N GLY A 89 -1.77 24.03 0.69
CA GLY A 89 -1.35 24.39 2.05
C GLY A 89 -0.21 23.49 2.56
N PHE A 90 -0.32 22.19 2.34
CA PHE A 90 0.73 21.23 2.72
C PHE A 90 2.02 21.46 1.92
N TYR A 91 1.94 21.64 0.59
CA TYR A 91 3.10 21.95 -0.25
C TYR A 91 3.82 23.22 0.19
N ALA A 92 3.08 24.30 0.47
CA ALA A 92 3.67 25.54 0.93
C ALA A 92 4.42 25.36 2.26
N ALA A 93 3.84 24.59 3.19
CA ALA A 93 4.47 24.28 4.47
C ALA A 93 5.72 23.41 4.31
N VAL A 94 5.66 22.37 3.48
CA VAL A 94 6.81 21.49 3.15
C VAL A 94 7.92 22.32 2.51
N LEU A 95 7.61 23.09 1.47
CA LEU A 95 8.61 23.91 0.79
C LEU A 95 9.26 24.93 1.73
N ARG A 96 8.47 25.63 2.54
CA ARG A 96 8.99 26.54 3.58
C ARG A 96 9.95 25.80 4.51
N HIS A 97 9.57 24.61 5.00
CA HIS A 97 10.41 23.82 5.90
C HIS A 97 11.72 23.39 5.22
N LEU A 98 11.67 22.90 3.99
CA LEU A 98 12.85 22.51 3.23
C LEU A 98 13.78 23.67 2.88
N LEU A 99 13.25 24.89 2.73
CA LEU A 99 14.04 26.07 2.41
C LEU A 99 14.61 26.78 3.64
N THR A 100 13.88 26.81 4.76
CA THR A 100 14.23 27.61 5.94
C THR A 100 14.51 26.80 7.21
N GLY A 101 14.12 25.54 7.23
CA GLY A 101 14.30 24.63 8.37
C GLY A 101 15.70 24.03 8.46
N PRO A 102 15.91 23.18 9.48
CA PRO A 102 17.20 22.51 9.69
C PRO A 102 17.62 21.67 8.48
N ALA A 103 18.93 21.50 8.34
CA ALA A 103 19.50 20.61 7.32
C ALA A 103 19.51 19.17 7.84
N HIS A 104 19.04 18.25 7.01
CA HIS A 104 19.19 16.82 7.21
C HIS A 104 20.14 16.27 6.15
N ASP A 105 20.78 15.15 6.44
CA ASP A 105 21.71 14.50 5.50
C ASP A 105 20.97 13.95 4.28
N LEU A 106 19.72 13.51 4.49
CA LEU A 106 18.82 13.08 3.41
C LEU A 106 17.36 13.45 3.75
N VAL A 107 16.62 13.89 2.75
CA VAL A 107 15.16 14.08 2.81
C VAL A 107 14.51 12.96 2.02
N VAL A 108 13.65 12.16 2.63
CA VAL A 108 12.86 11.12 1.94
C VAL A 108 11.43 11.60 1.78
N VAL A 109 11.00 11.81 0.55
CA VAL A 109 9.60 12.21 0.26
C VAL A 109 8.82 11.02 -0.26
N LEU A 110 7.62 10.82 0.31
CA LEU A 110 6.66 9.84 -0.21
C LEU A 110 5.79 10.49 -1.31
N THR A 111 4.87 9.71 -1.85
CA THR A 111 4.02 10.15 -2.98
C THR A 111 2.64 10.66 -2.53
N THR A 112 2.41 10.85 -1.24
CA THR A 112 1.18 11.42 -0.69
C THR A 112 1.46 12.76 0.04
N PRO A 113 0.95 13.90 -0.47
CA PRO A 113 0.14 14.04 -1.68
C PRO A 113 0.98 13.90 -2.97
N PRO A 114 0.34 13.74 -4.14
CA PRO A 114 1.02 13.65 -5.45
C PRO A 114 2.04 14.77 -5.67
N LEU A 115 3.14 14.49 -6.38
CA LEU A 115 4.14 15.50 -6.76
C LEU A 115 5.00 16.09 -5.62
N LEU A 116 5.08 15.51 -4.43
CA LEU A 116 5.99 15.97 -3.36
C LEU A 116 7.46 16.00 -3.81
N CYS A 117 7.85 15.12 -4.72
CA CYS A 117 9.19 15.10 -5.32
C CYS A 117 9.55 16.43 -6.00
N TYR A 118 8.57 17.18 -6.52
CA TYR A 118 8.82 18.49 -7.12
C TYR A 118 9.24 19.53 -6.07
N ALA A 119 8.60 19.54 -4.88
CA ALA A 119 9.01 20.42 -3.77
C ALA A 119 10.42 20.10 -3.29
N ALA A 120 10.76 18.80 -3.17
CA ALA A 120 12.11 18.36 -2.82
C ALA A 120 13.14 18.74 -3.90
N SER A 121 12.81 18.56 -5.18
CA SER A 121 13.64 18.98 -6.31
C SER A 121 13.94 20.49 -6.32
N LEU A 122 12.93 21.32 -6.00
CA LEU A 122 13.13 22.76 -5.87
C LEU A 122 14.04 23.12 -4.69
N ALA A 123 13.86 22.47 -3.53
CA ALA A 123 14.72 22.65 -2.37
C ALA A 123 16.17 22.22 -2.66
N ARG A 124 16.37 21.14 -3.43
CA ARG A 124 17.70 20.74 -3.91
C ARG A 124 18.34 21.81 -4.76
N ARG A 125 17.59 22.39 -5.70
CA ARG A 125 18.10 23.45 -6.60
C ARG A 125 18.48 24.72 -5.85
N LEU A 126 17.71 25.11 -4.84
CA LEU A 126 17.88 26.39 -4.12
C LEU A 126 18.79 26.29 -2.90
N ARG A 127 18.88 25.13 -2.27
CA ARG A 127 19.58 24.92 -0.98
C ARG A 127 20.52 23.73 -0.96
N GLY A 128 20.66 23.01 -2.08
CA GLY A 128 21.50 21.80 -2.14
C GLY A 128 21.02 20.61 -1.32
N ARG A 129 19.73 20.60 -0.90
CA ARG A 129 19.17 19.51 -0.09
C ARG A 129 19.14 18.22 -0.87
N ARG A 130 19.84 17.19 -0.38
CA ARG A 130 19.77 15.84 -0.96
C ARG A 130 18.44 15.21 -0.66
N TYR A 131 17.86 14.47 -1.62
CA TYR A 131 16.58 13.82 -1.39
C TYR A 131 16.46 12.48 -2.09
N ALA A 132 15.68 11.60 -1.48
CA ALA A 132 15.19 10.35 -2.00
C ALA A 132 13.67 10.41 -2.19
N ILE A 133 13.17 9.56 -3.08
CA ILE A 133 11.73 9.36 -3.28
C ILE A 133 11.39 7.93 -2.87
N TRP A 134 10.37 7.78 -2.03
CA TRP A 134 9.72 6.49 -1.79
C TRP A 134 8.43 6.44 -2.59
N SER A 135 8.46 5.72 -3.72
CA SER A 135 7.37 5.65 -4.67
C SER A 135 6.33 4.63 -4.21
N MET A 136 5.29 5.09 -3.49
CA MET A 136 4.17 4.24 -3.08
C MET A 136 3.17 4.05 -4.24
N ASP A 137 2.86 5.14 -4.95
CA ASP A 137 2.05 5.16 -6.16
C ASP A 137 2.71 6.10 -7.19
N LEU A 138 2.50 5.84 -8.48
CA LEU A 138 3.01 6.71 -9.54
C LEU A 138 1.94 7.74 -9.95
N HIS A 139 2.23 9.00 -9.67
CA HIS A 139 1.45 10.16 -10.09
C HIS A 139 2.19 10.94 -11.18
N PRO A 140 1.52 11.55 -12.14
CA PRO A 140 0.08 11.57 -12.40
C PRO A 140 -0.43 10.34 -13.18
N ASP A 141 0.38 9.28 -13.34
CA ASP A 141 0.03 8.09 -14.09
C ASP A 141 -1.30 7.50 -13.59
N ALA A 142 -1.50 7.44 -12.26
CA ALA A 142 -2.73 6.91 -11.65
C ALA A 142 -3.97 7.73 -12.04
N GLU A 143 -3.89 9.06 -11.99
CA GLU A 143 -5.00 9.94 -12.34
C GLU A 143 -5.36 9.85 -13.83
N VAL A 144 -4.35 9.67 -14.68
CA VAL A 144 -4.55 9.48 -16.15
C VAL A 144 -5.21 8.14 -16.43
N GLU A 145 -4.71 7.05 -15.86
CA GLU A 145 -5.26 5.71 -16.08
C GLU A 145 -6.67 5.52 -15.48
N LEU A 146 -6.97 6.26 -14.41
CA LEU A 146 -8.31 6.29 -13.82
C LEU A 146 -9.27 7.26 -14.54
N GLY A 147 -8.82 7.93 -15.61
CA GLY A 147 -9.64 8.85 -16.40
C GLY A 147 -9.98 10.17 -15.67
N MET A 148 -9.26 10.50 -14.60
CA MET A 148 -9.45 11.76 -13.87
C MET A 148 -8.82 12.94 -14.58
N ILE A 149 -7.80 12.68 -15.40
CA ILE A 149 -7.07 13.66 -16.22
C ILE A 149 -6.97 13.08 -17.62
N GLU A 150 -7.26 13.92 -18.63
CA GLU A 150 -7.12 13.54 -20.03
C GLU A 150 -5.66 13.21 -20.37
N ARG A 151 -5.42 12.01 -20.92
CA ARG A 151 -4.08 11.44 -21.16
C ARG A 151 -3.16 12.38 -21.95
N ASP A 152 -3.62 12.92 -23.06
CA ASP A 152 -2.86 13.79 -23.95
C ASP A 152 -3.13 15.28 -23.72
N GLY A 153 -3.85 15.60 -22.64
CA GLY A 153 -4.22 16.95 -22.26
C GLY A 153 -3.02 17.79 -21.79
N PHE A 154 -3.15 19.10 -21.85
CA PHE A 154 -2.12 20.03 -21.38
C PHE A 154 -1.75 19.79 -19.91
N THR A 155 -2.77 19.51 -19.06
CA THR A 155 -2.57 19.25 -17.63
C THR A 155 -1.73 18.01 -17.39
N ALA A 156 -2.05 16.88 -18.04
CA ALA A 156 -1.29 15.64 -17.90
C ALA A 156 0.18 15.86 -18.31
N ARG A 157 0.42 16.45 -19.47
CA ARG A 157 1.78 16.75 -19.97
C ARG A 157 2.59 17.60 -19.00
N ARG A 158 1.98 18.62 -18.37
CA ARG A 158 2.68 19.48 -17.40
C ARG A 158 2.97 18.75 -16.10
N LEU A 159 2.01 17.98 -15.59
CA LEU A 159 2.20 17.22 -14.35
C LEU A 159 3.27 16.13 -14.53
N HIS A 160 3.26 15.41 -15.67
CA HIS A 160 4.33 14.47 -16.00
C HIS A 160 5.69 15.16 -16.05
N ALA A 161 5.81 16.27 -16.77
CA ALA A 161 7.08 16.99 -16.88
C ALA A 161 7.64 17.43 -15.51
N PHE A 162 6.78 17.90 -14.60
CA PHE A 162 7.19 18.27 -13.25
C PHE A 162 7.57 17.04 -12.39
N ASN A 163 6.78 15.97 -12.47
CA ASN A 163 7.03 14.75 -11.74
C ASN A 163 8.34 14.08 -12.22
N ASP A 164 8.50 13.90 -13.51
CA ASP A 164 9.67 13.25 -14.10
C ASP A 164 10.95 14.02 -13.80
N ALA A 165 10.90 15.37 -13.88
CA ALA A 165 12.00 16.21 -13.45
C ALA A 165 12.33 16.05 -11.94
N GLY A 166 11.34 15.82 -11.10
CA GLY A 166 11.52 15.47 -9.69
C GLY A 166 12.24 14.14 -9.53
N TYR A 167 11.79 13.11 -10.23
CA TYR A 167 12.38 11.77 -10.18
C TYR A 167 13.83 11.75 -10.71
N GLN A 168 14.09 12.35 -11.86
CA GLN A 168 15.43 12.40 -12.47
C GLN A 168 16.50 13.06 -11.59
N ARG A 169 16.09 14.08 -10.80
CA ARG A 169 17.00 14.82 -9.90
C ARG A 169 17.19 14.20 -8.54
N ALA A 170 16.41 13.20 -8.17
CA ALA A 170 16.57 12.49 -6.90
C ALA A 170 17.97 11.82 -6.81
N ASP A 171 18.47 11.69 -5.59
CA ASP A 171 19.71 10.96 -5.31
C ASP A 171 19.45 9.45 -5.21
N LEU A 172 18.23 9.08 -4.80
CA LEU A 172 17.75 7.72 -4.66
C LEU A 172 16.24 7.70 -4.95
N VAL A 173 15.78 6.67 -5.62
CA VAL A 173 14.36 6.37 -5.79
C VAL A 173 14.13 4.92 -5.35
N VAL A 174 13.26 4.74 -4.38
CA VAL A 174 12.85 3.41 -3.91
C VAL A 174 11.46 3.12 -4.48
N ASP A 175 11.40 2.06 -5.28
CA ASP A 175 10.18 1.52 -5.88
C ASP A 175 9.70 0.26 -5.16
N LEU A 176 8.48 -0.18 -5.47
CA LEU A 176 7.83 -1.31 -4.81
C LEU A 176 7.88 -2.61 -5.61
N GLY A 177 8.58 -2.62 -6.76
CA GLY A 177 8.66 -3.81 -7.56
C GLY A 177 9.13 -3.57 -8.99
N PHE A 178 9.42 -4.68 -9.68
CA PHE A 178 10.03 -4.65 -11.00
C PHE A 178 9.25 -3.80 -12.02
N VAL A 179 7.92 -3.95 -12.06
CA VAL A 179 7.09 -3.23 -13.06
C VAL A 179 7.05 -1.73 -12.77
N MET A 180 7.00 -1.34 -11.50
CA MET A 180 7.09 0.06 -11.10
C MET A 180 8.47 0.62 -11.43
N LYS A 181 9.55 -0.12 -11.17
CA LYS A 181 10.92 0.23 -11.53
C LYS A 181 11.06 0.52 -13.01
N GLU A 182 10.51 -0.36 -13.88
CA GLU A 182 10.53 -0.16 -15.34
C GLU A 182 9.79 1.13 -15.77
N ARG A 183 8.64 1.42 -15.16
CA ARG A 183 7.91 2.67 -15.43
C ARG A 183 8.73 3.90 -15.00
N ILE A 184 9.39 3.84 -13.84
CA ILE A 184 10.25 4.95 -13.36
C ILE A 184 11.48 5.11 -14.27
N ARG A 185 12.07 4.01 -14.72
CA ARG A 185 13.17 4.04 -15.68
C ARG A 185 12.77 4.68 -17.00
N ALA A 186 11.57 4.39 -17.49
CA ALA A 186 11.02 5.00 -18.70
C ALA A 186 10.82 6.53 -18.57
N LYS A 187 10.73 7.06 -17.35
CA LYS A 187 10.72 8.51 -17.06
C LYS A 187 12.13 9.15 -17.14
N GLY A 188 13.16 8.40 -17.52
CA GLY A 188 14.54 8.88 -17.66
C GLY A 188 15.33 8.92 -16.35
N VAL A 189 14.96 8.14 -15.37
CA VAL A 189 15.71 7.98 -14.11
C VAL A 189 16.86 6.99 -14.33
N ASP A 190 18.07 7.37 -13.89
CA ASP A 190 19.26 6.52 -13.93
C ASP A 190 19.05 5.26 -13.06
N GLU A 191 19.33 4.09 -13.62
CA GLU A 191 19.16 2.80 -12.97
C GLU A 191 19.97 2.68 -11.66
N ASN A 192 21.13 3.32 -11.59
CA ASN A 192 21.98 3.33 -10.39
C ASN A 192 21.34 4.07 -9.21
N LYS A 193 20.28 4.83 -9.44
CA LYS A 193 19.51 5.51 -8.40
C LYS A 193 18.27 4.72 -7.98
N LEU A 194 17.93 3.63 -8.67
CA LEU A 194 16.74 2.83 -8.43
C LEU A 194 17.06 1.68 -7.47
N THR A 195 16.24 1.55 -6.46
CA THR A 195 16.31 0.43 -5.50
C THR A 195 14.90 -0.08 -5.25
N THR A 196 14.70 -1.38 -5.41
CA THR A 196 13.41 -2.00 -5.12
C THR A 196 13.36 -2.45 -3.67
N ILE A 197 12.40 -1.94 -2.91
CA ILE A 197 12.04 -2.43 -1.58
C ILE A 197 10.52 -2.45 -1.51
N GLU A 198 9.98 -3.64 -1.39
CA GLU A 198 8.54 -3.89 -1.33
C GLU A 198 7.94 -3.29 -0.04
N VAL A 199 6.63 -3.13 0.02
CA VAL A 199 5.93 -2.88 1.29
C VAL A 199 5.79 -4.19 2.06
N TRP A 200 5.49 -4.09 3.34
CA TRP A 200 5.47 -5.20 4.28
C TRP A 200 4.14 -5.35 5.01
N SER A 201 4.00 -6.43 5.74
CA SER A 201 3.09 -6.57 6.86
C SER A 201 3.88 -6.86 8.13
N ASP A 202 3.22 -6.81 9.26
CA ASP A 202 3.81 -7.13 10.55
C ASP A 202 3.48 -8.56 10.93
N GLY A 203 4.50 -9.41 10.96
CA GLY A 203 4.35 -10.83 11.28
C GLY A 203 4.02 -11.11 12.73
N ASP A 204 4.27 -10.17 13.63
CA ASP A 204 3.89 -10.25 15.04
C ASP A 204 2.43 -9.81 15.26
N GLU A 205 1.94 -8.84 14.45
CA GLU A 205 0.55 -8.38 14.46
C GLU A 205 -0.38 -9.35 13.71
N VAL A 206 0.08 -9.90 12.59
CA VAL A 206 -0.70 -10.84 11.76
C VAL A 206 -0.16 -12.25 11.92
N VAL A 207 -0.69 -12.96 12.90
CA VAL A 207 -0.41 -14.38 13.14
C VAL A 207 -1.57 -15.21 12.58
N PRO A 208 -1.30 -16.34 11.88
CA PRO A 208 -2.35 -17.25 11.44
C PRO A 208 -3.22 -17.72 12.62
N VAL A 209 -4.55 -17.65 12.44
CA VAL A 209 -5.53 -18.18 13.41
C VAL A 209 -6.27 -19.32 12.73
N GLU A 210 -6.30 -20.48 13.39
CA GLU A 210 -7.01 -21.64 12.85
C GLU A 210 -8.53 -21.38 12.75
N PRO A 211 -9.19 -21.86 11.71
CA PRO A 211 -10.62 -21.62 11.49
C PRO A 211 -11.50 -21.98 12.70
N ALA A 212 -11.21 -23.10 13.37
CA ALA A 212 -11.96 -23.57 14.53
C ALA A 212 -11.74 -22.70 15.79
N GLU A 213 -10.64 -21.94 15.84
CA GLU A 213 -10.27 -21.07 16.96
C GLU A 213 -10.63 -19.59 16.72
N ASN A 214 -11.13 -19.26 15.52
CA ASN A 214 -11.38 -17.90 15.13
C ASN A 214 -12.78 -17.42 15.57
N PRO A 215 -12.89 -16.56 16.58
CA PRO A 215 -14.18 -16.12 17.11
C PRO A 215 -15.02 -15.35 16.09
N LEU A 216 -14.38 -14.66 15.11
CA LEU A 216 -15.10 -13.94 14.06
C LEU A 216 -15.82 -14.88 13.09
N ARG A 217 -15.35 -16.11 12.90
CA ARG A 217 -16.05 -17.11 12.07
C ARG A 217 -17.39 -17.52 12.74
N ALA A 218 -17.38 -17.73 14.04
CA ALA A 218 -18.59 -18.04 14.80
C ALA A 218 -19.56 -16.84 14.83
N GLU A 219 -19.04 -15.63 15.06
CA GLU A 219 -19.85 -14.40 15.05
C GLU A 219 -20.53 -14.18 13.68
N LEU A 220 -19.85 -14.52 12.60
CA LEU A 220 -20.35 -14.37 11.23
C LEU A 220 -21.21 -15.56 10.77
N GLY A 221 -21.24 -16.68 11.50
CA GLY A 221 -21.95 -17.91 11.13
C GLY A 221 -21.28 -18.65 9.96
N LEU A 222 -19.95 -18.72 9.95
CA LEU A 222 -19.16 -19.21 8.82
C LEU A 222 -18.30 -20.45 9.16
N GLU A 223 -18.59 -21.14 10.26
CA GLU A 223 -17.79 -22.27 10.77
C GLU A 223 -17.69 -23.42 9.75
N ASP A 224 -18.79 -23.75 9.08
CA ASP A 224 -18.91 -24.86 8.14
C ASP A 224 -18.74 -24.47 6.67
N ARG A 225 -18.26 -23.24 6.41
CA ARG A 225 -18.10 -22.71 5.04
C ARG A 225 -16.63 -22.57 4.66
N VAL A 226 -16.33 -22.71 3.38
CA VAL A 226 -15.06 -22.24 2.81
C VAL A 226 -15.24 -20.77 2.42
N VAL A 227 -14.53 -19.90 3.11
CA VAL A 227 -14.68 -18.46 2.97
C VAL A 227 -13.71 -17.91 1.92
N VAL A 228 -14.25 -17.38 0.82
CA VAL A 228 -13.53 -16.63 -0.21
C VAL A 228 -13.62 -15.15 0.17
N MET A 229 -12.52 -14.57 0.62
CA MET A 229 -12.51 -13.26 1.25
C MET A 229 -11.82 -12.20 0.40
N TYR A 230 -12.42 -11.02 0.27
CA TYR A 230 -11.75 -9.80 -0.12
C TYR A 230 -11.64 -8.88 1.08
N SER A 231 -10.43 -8.48 1.49
CA SER A 231 -10.22 -7.59 2.62
C SER A 231 -9.50 -6.31 2.22
N GLY A 232 -10.05 -5.16 2.62
CA GLY A 232 -9.45 -3.84 2.47
C GLY A 232 -10.29 -2.85 1.67
N ASN A 233 -9.63 -1.79 1.19
CA ASN A 233 -10.29 -0.75 0.39
C ASN A 233 -10.63 -1.27 -1.02
N ALA A 234 -11.91 -1.31 -1.38
CA ALA A 234 -12.39 -1.55 -2.74
C ALA A 234 -12.26 -0.27 -3.57
N GLY A 235 -11.00 0.09 -3.90
CA GLY A 235 -10.62 1.30 -4.61
C GLY A 235 -10.82 1.23 -6.11
N LEU A 236 -10.65 2.36 -6.81
CA LEU A 236 -10.81 2.45 -8.28
C LEU A 236 -9.74 1.66 -9.05
N ALA A 237 -8.59 1.37 -8.42
CA ALA A 237 -7.55 0.54 -9.01
C ALA A 237 -7.91 -0.94 -9.08
N HIS A 238 -8.99 -1.36 -8.41
CA HIS A 238 -9.44 -2.74 -8.35
C HIS A 238 -10.51 -3.04 -9.41
N ARG A 239 -10.56 -4.30 -9.83
CA ARG A 239 -11.51 -4.86 -10.78
C ARG A 239 -12.29 -5.99 -10.11
N PHE A 240 -13.62 -6.03 -10.30
CA PHE A 240 -14.46 -7.04 -9.68
C PHE A 240 -15.37 -7.79 -10.68
N ASP A 241 -15.34 -7.44 -11.96
CA ASP A 241 -16.27 -7.99 -12.96
C ASP A 241 -16.28 -9.53 -12.96
N GLU A 242 -15.12 -10.17 -13.04
CA GLU A 242 -14.97 -11.63 -13.02
C GLU A 242 -15.37 -12.23 -11.67
N VAL A 243 -15.01 -11.52 -10.57
CA VAL A 243 -15.37 -11.95 -9.21
C VAL A 243 -16.87 -11.95 -9.01
N LEU A 244 -17.55 -10.88 -9.42
CA LEU A 244 -19.00 -10.75 -9.33
C LEU A 244 -19.72 -11.79 -10.19
N GLU A 245 -19.27 -12.01 -11.43
CA GLU A 245 -19.83 -13.02 -12.31
C GLU A 245 -19.67 -14.44 -11.73
N VAL A 246 -18.49 -14.79 -11.22
CA VAL A 246 -18.26 -16.12 -10.61
C VAL A 246 -19.05 -16.26 -9.30
N MET A 247 -19.14 -15.21 -8.49
CA MET A 247 -19.99 -15.21 -7.30
C MET A 247 -21.46 -15.51 -7.65
N ARG A 248 -21.99 -14.90 -8.73
CA ARG A 248 -23.34 -15.17 -9.24
C ARG A 248 -23.53 -16.63 -9.69
N ARG A 249 -22.53 -17.21 -10.37
CA ARG A 249 -22.56 -18.62 -10.81
C ARG A 249 -22.51 -19.60 -9.63
N LEU A 250 -21.82 -19.22 -8.56
CA LEU A 250 -21.61 -20.04 -7.36
C LEU A 250 -22.63 -19.75 -6.24
N ARG A 251 -23.69 -18.98 -6.49
CA ARG A 251 -24.67 -18.55 -5.48
C ARG A 251 -25.40 -19.70 -4.78
N ASP A 252 -25.53 -20.83 -5.45
CA ASP A 252 -26.22 -22.02 -4.93
C ASP A 252 -25.23 -23.08 -4.39
N ASP A 253 -23.91 -22.78 -4.31
CA ASP A 253 -22.93 -23.67 -3.69
C ASP A 253 -22.82 -23.40 -2.19
N ASP A 254 -23.52 -24.21 -1.41
CA ASP A 254 -23.61 -24.09 0.04
C ASP A 254 -22.27 -24.24 0.77
N ARG A 255 -21.23 -24.75 0.13
CA ARG A 255 -19.91 -24.89 0.73
C ARG A 255 -19.13 -23.57 0.72
N LEU A 256 -19.42 -22.69 -0.24
CA LEU A 256 -18.69 -21.43 -0.44
C LEU A 256 -19.41 -20.25 0.19
N PHE A 257 -18.65 -19.31 0.72
CA PHE A 257 -19.15 -18.03 1.16
C PHE A 257 -18.21 -16.90 0.72
N PHE A 258 -18.75 -15.89 0.06
CA PHE A 258 -17.99 -14.71 -0.38
C PHE A 258 -18.11 -13.59 0.65
N LEU A 259 -17.00 -13.27 1.30
CA LEU A 259 -16.95 -12.23 2.33
C LEU A 259 -16.12 -11.03 1.86
N PHE A 260 -16.78 -9.87 1.77
CA PHE A 260 -16.10 -8.61 1.51
C PHE A 260 -15.99 -7.83 2.82
N VAL A 261 -14.76 -7.45 3.19
CA VAL A 261 -14.49 -6.71 4.43
C VAL A 261 -13.83 -5.38 4.09
N GLY A 262 -14.39 -4.28 4.57
CA GLY A 262 -13.77 -2.98 4.41
C GLY A 262 -14.68 -1.89 3.89
N GLY A 263 -14.15 -1.05 3.02
CA GLY A 263 -14.84 0.09 2.43
C GLY A 263 -14.32 0.43 1.05
N GLY A 264 -14.62 1.62 0.57
CA GLY A 264 -14.11 2.11 -0.70
C GLY A 264 -15.20 2.49 -1.70
N PRO A 265 -14.83 3.18 -2.79
CA PRO A 265 -15.79 3.70 -3.76
C PRO A 265 -16.58 2.61 -4.50
N ARG A 266 -16.06 1.39 -4.62
CA ARG A 266 -16.75 0.28 -5.29
C ARG A 266 -17.61 -0.58 -4.36
N LYS A 267 -17.68 -0.25 -3.06
CA LYS A 267 -18.52 -0.98 -2.10
C LYS A 267 -19.98 -1.03 -2.53
N ALA A 268 -20.57 0.12 -2.84
CA ALA A 268 -21.97 0.22 -3.22
C ALA A 268 -22.33 -0.61 -4.48
N GLU A 269 -21.40 -0.72 -5.43
CA GLU A 269 -21.54 -1.55 -6.63
C GLU A 269 -21.61 -3.05 -6.27
N ILE A 270 -20.71 -3.50 -5.37
CA ILE A 270 -20.69 -4.90 -4.93
C ILE A 270 -21.96 -5.24 -4.14
N GLU A 271 -22.37 -4.38 -3.21
CA GLU A 271 -23.60 -4.56 -2.43
C GLU A 271 -24.84 -4.60 -3.32
N ALA A 272 -24.95 -3.66 -4.28
CA ALA A 272 -26.05 -3.64 -5.24
C ALA A 272 -26.09 -4.88 -6.14
N PHE A 273 -24.92 -5.43 -6.51
CA PHE A 273 -24.83 -6.66 -7.30
C PHE A 273 -25.32 -7.87 -6.50
N ILE A 274 -24.92 -7.99 -5.23
CA ILE A 274 -25.35 -9.06 -4.32
C ILE A 274 -26.89 -9.04 -4.19
N GLU A 275 -27.48 -7.87 -3.97
CA GLU A 275 -28.91 -7.68 -3.83
C GLU A 275 -29.66 -7.98 -5.14
N ALA A 276 -29.21 -7.40 -6.26
CA ALA A 276 -29.88 -7.54 -7.57
C ALA A 276 -29.91 -8.98 -8.10
N HIS A 277 -28.95 -9.83 -7.69
CA HIS A 277 -28.86 -11.22 -8.15
C HIS A 277 -29.25 -12.23 -7.06
N ASP A 278 -29.75 -11.75 -5.92
CA ASP A 278 -30.21 -12.56 -4.79
C ASP A 278 -29.17 -13.65 -4.42
N ILE A 279 -27.95 -13.20 -4.01
CA ILE A 279 -26.80 -14.07 -3.72
C ILE A 279 -26.73 -14.35 -2.22
N PRO A 280 -27.26 -15.50 -1.72
CA PRO A 280 -27.39 -15.77 -0.28
C PRO A 280 -26.06 -16.07 0.39
N ASN A 281 -25.05 -16.53 -0.36
CA ASN A 281 -23.74 -16.90 0.12
C ASN A 281 -22.70 -15.79 -0.09
N ALA A 282 -23.13 -14.52 -0.05
CA ALA A 282 -22.24 -13.36 -0.12
C ALA A 282 -22.65 -12.28 0.88
N ARG A 283 -21.65 -11.58 1.44
CA ARG A 283 -21.88 -10.46 2.37
C ARG A 283 -20.76 -9.42 2.28
N TYR A 284 -21.14 -8.15 2.39
CA TYR A 284 -20.19 -7.05 2.59
C TYR A 284 -20.31 -6.54 4.05
N VAL A 285 -19.17 -6.46 4.77
CA VAL A 285 -19.10 -5.93 6.13
C VAL A 285 -18.08 -4.79 6.22
N GLY A 286 -18.19 -3.93 7.23
CA GLY A 286 -17.23 -2.87 7.50
C GLY A 286 -15.87 -3.40 7.94
N TYR A 287 -14.93 -2.48 8.20
CA TYR A 287 -13.64 -2.83 8.80
C TYR A 287 -13.83 -3.35 10.22
N PHE A 288 -13.12 -4.41 10.57
CA PHE A 288 -12.93 -4.81 11.96
C PHE A 288 -11.93 -3.88 12.66
N PRO A 289 -11.96 -3.80 14.01
CA PRO A 289 -10.94 -3.10 14.78
C PRO A 289 -9.52 -3.63 14.46
N ARG A 290 -8.51 -2.76 14.58
CA ARG A 290 -7.12 -3.13 14.26
C ARG A 290 -6.63 -4.29 15.12
N GLU A 291 -7.04 -4.33 16.37
CA GLU A 291 -6.69 -5.39 17.34
C GLU A 291 -7.19 -6.78 16.91
N ALA A 292 -8.20 -6.82 16.04
CA ALA A 292 -8.74 -8.05 15.46
C ALA A 292 -8.17 -8.37 14.06
N LEU A 293 -7.08 -7.71 13.61
CA LEU A 293 -6.56 -7.84 12.26
C LEU A 293 -6.15 -9.27 11.91
N ALA A 294 -5.45 -9.97 12.81
CA ALA A 294 -5.07 -11.37 12.63
C ALA A 294 -6.29 -12.28 12.48
N GLN A 295 -7.27 -12.13 13.38
CA GLN A 295 -8.53 -12.88 13.32
C GLN A 295 -9.31 -12.54 12.03
N SER A 296 -9.43 -11.24 11.71
CA SER A 296 -10.12 -10.77 10.50
C SER A 296 -9.53 -11.38 9.23
N LEU A 297 -8.21 -11.31 9.03
CA LEU A 297 -7.56 -11.90 7.87
C LEU A 297 -7.65 -13.43 7.88
N SER A 298 -7.68 -14.04 9.05
CA SER A 298 -7.81 -15.50 9.19
C SER A 298 -9.24 -16.03 9.04
N VAL A 299 -10.27 -15.16 8.88
CA VAL A 299 -11.63 -15.62 8.54
C VAL A 299 -11.65 -16.26 7.15
N GLY A 300 -10.91 -15.70 6.19
CA GLY A 300 -10.83 -16.23 4.84
C GLY A 300 -10.01 -17.52 4.76
N ASP A 301 -10.54 -18.55 4.10
CA ASP A 301 -9.77 -19.73 3.69
C ASP A 301 -9.00 -19.46 2.40
N LEU A 302 -9.52 -18.58 1.55
CA LEU A 302 -8.94 -18.09 0.30
C LEU A 302 -9.08 -16.57 0.27
N HIS A 303 -8.08 -15.86 -0.21
CA HIS A 303 -8.18 -14.41 -0.37
C HIS A 303 -8.16 -13.98 -1.82
N LEU A 304 -9.12 -13.14 -2.17
CA LEU A 304 -9.18 -12.45 -3.45
C LEU A 304 -8.26 -11.22 -3.44
N LEU A 305 -7.46 -11.11 -4.46
CA LEU A 305 -6.68 -9.93 -4.78
C LEU A 305 -7.03 -9.47 -6.20
N THR A 306 -7.34 -8.21 -6.38
CA THR A 306 -7.72 -7.71 -7.71
C THR A 306 -6.87 -6.52 -8.10
N LEU A 307 -6.63 -6.34 -9.40
CA LEU A 307 -5.95 -5.19 -9.96
C LEU A 307 -6.39 -4.98 -11.41
N ARG A 308 -6.65 -3.73 -11.79
CA ARG A 308 -6.91 -3.37 -13.19
C ARG A 308 -5.63 -3.44 -14.00
N GLU A 309 -5.73 -3.76 -15.29
CA GLU A 309 -4.61 -3.88 -16.22
C GLU A 309 -3.75 -2.60 -16.24
N GLU A 310 -4.41 -1.45 -16.30
CA GLU A 310 -3.77 -0.14 -16.43
C GLU A 310 -2.96 0.23 -15.19
N MET A 311 -3.32 -0.33 -14.05
CA MET A 311 -2.70 -0.02 -12.75
C MET A 311 -1.41 -0.83 -12.47
N ALA A 312 -1.06 -1.78 -13.35
CA ALA A 312 0.18 -2.55 -13.20
C ALA A 312 1.42 -1.63 -13.19
N GLY A 313 2.19 -1.70 -12.12
CA GLY A 313 3.38 -0.87 -11.90
C GLY A 313 3.08 0.59 -11.55
N ILE A 314 1.81 0.98 -11.41
CA ILE A 314 1.40 2.31 -10.90
C ILE A 314 1.11 2.23 -9.41
N ALA A 315 0.35 1.21 -8.99
CA ALA A 315 0.09 0.92 -7.59
C ALA A 315 0.36 -0.57 -7.31
N VAL A 316 0.87 -0.87 -6.13
CA VAL A 316 1.12 -2.24 -5.69
C VAL A 316 0.20 -2.54 -4.50
N PRO A 317 -0.75 -3.50 -4.65
CA PRO A 317 -1.65 -3.86 -3.56
C PRO A 317 -0.91 -4.50 -2.38
N GLY A 318 -0.62 -3.72 -1.34
CA GLY A 318 0.09 -4.19 -0.14
C GLY A 318 -0.66 -5.26 0.66
N LYS A 319 -1.97 -5.44 0.42
CA LYS A 319 -2.79 -6.49 1.07
C LYS A 319 -2.26 -7.93 0.80
N LEU A 320 -1.51 -8.14 -0.29
CA LEU A 320 -0.85 -9.42 -0.57
C LEU A 320 -0.02 -9.90 0.63
N TYR A 321 0.76 -9.02 1.20
CA TYR A 321 1.69 -9.37 2.29
C TYR A 321 0.95 -9.69 3.60
N GLY A 322 -0.18 -9.02 3.86
CA GLY A 322 -1.07 -9.35 4.99
C GLY A 322 -1.73 -10.72 4.82
N ILE A 323 -2.14 -11.07 3.61
CA ILE A 323 -2.70 -12.40 3.28
C ILE A 323 -1.64 -13.49 3.48
N MET A 324 -0.43 -13.26 2.99
CA MET A 324 0.69 -14.19 3.17
C MET A 324 1.07 -14.33 4.64
N ALA A 325 1.06 -13.23 5.41
CA ALA A 325 1.28 -13.25 6.85
C ALA A 325 0.23 -14.08 7.60
N ALA A 326 -1.03 -13.99 7.20
CA ALA A 326 -2.12 -14.82 7.74
C ALA A 326 -2.05 -16.29 7.28
N GLY A 327 -1.08 -16.67 6.47
CA GLY A 327 -0.90 -18.04 5.99
C GLY A 327 -2.06 -18.52 5.11
N ARG A 328 -2.57 -17.67 4.21
CA ARG A 328 -3.72 -18.01 3.36
C ARG A 328 -3.36 -17.98 1.88
N PRO A 329 -3.94 -18.88 1.06
CA PRO A 329 -3.80 -18.86 -0.39
C PRO A 329 -4.38 -17.59 -1.00
N VAL A 330 -3.73 -17.08 -2.04
CA VAL A 330 -4.18 -15.92 -2.80
C VAL A 330 -4.78 -16.35 -4.12
N VAL A 331 -5.96 -15.84 -4.47
CA VAL A 331 -6.53 -15.94 -5.82
C VAL A 331 -6.60 -14.53 -6.39
N MET A 332 -5.70 -14.25 -7.32
CA MET A 332 -5.59 -12.94 -7.93
C MET A 332 -6.31 -12.87 -9.26
N VAL A 333 -7.13 -11.83 -9.44
CA VAL A 333 -7.70 -11.43 -10.73
C VAL A 333 -7.02 -10.14 -11.17
N GLY A 334 -6.15 -10.23 -12.16
CA GLY A 334 -5.37 -9.08 -12.63
C GLY A 334 -4.22 -9.49 -13.54
N PRO A 335 -3.49 -8.48 -14.08
CA PRO A 335 -2.46 -8.71 -15.09
C PRO A 335 -1.30 -9.56 -14.56
N ARG A 336 -0.95 -10.63 -15.30
CA ARG A 336 0.17 -11.52 -14.95
C ARG A 336 1.50 -10.77 -14.82
N ARG A 337 1.65 -9.67 -15.54
CA ARG A 337 2.86 -8.83 -15.50
C ARG A 337 2.98 -7.99 -14.22
N SER A 338 1.91 -7.86 -13.42
CA SER A 338 1.94 -7.05 -12.19
C SER A 338 2.82 -7.67 -11.11
N GLU A 339 3.34 -6.84 -10.22
CA GLU A 339 4.19 -7.28 -9.11
C GLU A 339 3.52 -8.34 -8.21
N PRO A 340 2.26 -8.16 -7.77
CA PRO A 340 1.62 -9.19 -6.94
C PRO A 340 1.41 -10.50 -7.70
N ALA A 341 1.08 -10.46 -9.00
CA ALA A 341 0.93 -11.68 -9.80
C ALA A 341 2.25 -12.46 -9.92
N ARG A 342 3.35 -11.75 -10.14
CA ARG A 342 4.70 -12.34 -10.17
C ARG A 342 5.06 -12.96 -8.82
N THR A 343 4.86 -12.22 -7.72
CA THR A 343 5.13 -12.73 -6.37
C THR A 343 4.34 -14.01 -6.09
N ILE A 344 3.05 -14.05 -6.45
CA ILE A 344 2.19 -15.23 -6.27
C ILE A 344 2.73 -16.41 -7.09
N ALA A 345 3.06 -16.20 -8.35
CA ALA A 345 3.53 -17.26 -9.26
C ALA A 345 4.93 -17.77 -8.89
N GLU A 346 5.89 -16.87 -8.62
CA GLU A 346 7.28 -17.22 -8.27
C GLU A 346 7.37 -17.93 -6.92
N SER A 347 6.47 -17.61 -5.99
CA SER A 347 6.45 -18.20 -4.65
C SER A 347 5.48 -19.36 -4.51
N ASP A 348 4.69 -19.66 -5.53
CA ASP A 348 3.64 -20.71 -5.55
C ASP A 348 2.68 -20.59 -4.34
N VAL A 349 2.22 -19.37 -4.07
CA VAL A 349 1.36 -19.04 -2.91
C VAL A 349 -0.10 -18.82 -3.30
N GLY A 350 -0.48 -19.19 -4.52
CA GLY A 350 -1.85 -19.01 -4.99
C GLY A 350 -2.01 -19.19 -6.50
N VAL A 351 -3.08 -18.61 -7.01
CA VAL A 351 -3.45 -18.68 -8.43
C VAL A 351 -3.62 -17.27 -8.99
N VAL A 352 -3.17 -17.05 -10.22
CA VAL A 352 -3.35 -15.81 -10.97
C VAL A 352 -4.24 -16.06 -12.17
N VAL A 353 -5.34 -15.33 -12.26
CA VAL A 353 -6.26 -15.27 -13.40
C VAL A 353 -6.09 -13.94 -14.08
N ASP A 354 -5.69 -13.92 -15.33
CA ASP A 354 -5.57 -12.68 -16.11
C ASP A 354 -6.90 -12.39 -16.83
N PRO A 355 -7.56 -11.26 -16.54
CA PRO A 355 -8.84 -10.92 -17.17
C PRO A 355 -8.76 -10.65 -18.67
N SER A 356 -7.56 -10.49 -19.23
CA SER A 356 -7.36 -10.31 -20.67
C SER A 356 -7.38 -11.64 -21.45
N GLU A 357 -7.31 -12.78 -20.74
CA GLU A 357 -7.35 -14.12 -21.33
C GLU A 357 -8.81 -14.58 -21.53
N ASP A 358 -9.07 -15.24 -22.65
CA ASP A 358 -10.38 -15.82 -22.91
C ASP A 358 -10.75 -16.85 -21.83
N GLY A 359 -11.98 -16.80 -21.34
CA GLY A 359 -12.44 -17.72 -20.30
C GLY A 359 -11.93 -17.39 -18.89
N ALA A 360 -11.53 -16.15 -18.62
CA ALA A 360 -11.02 -15.74 -17.30
C ALA A 360 -12.00 -16.06 -16.15
N ALA A 361 -13.31 -15.85 -16.36
CA ALA A 361 -14.32 -16.21 -15.36
C ALA A 361 -14.37 -17.74 -15.12
N ASP A 362 -14.25 -18.55 -16.16
CA ASP A 362 -14.23 -20.01 -16.04
C ASP A 362 -12.98 -20.48 -15.30
N ALA A 363 -11.82 -19.87 -15.59
CA ALA A 363 -10.57 -20.13 -14.90
C ALA A 363 -10.64 -19.75 -13.42
N LEU A 364 -11.27 -18.61 -13.10
CA LEU A 364 -11.49 -18.17 -11.71
C LEU A 364 -12.41 -19.15 -10.98
N GLU A 365 -13.53 -19.54 -11.60
CA GLU A 365 -14.46 -20.51 -11.03
C GLU A 365 -13.78 -21.83 -10.75
N ALA A 366 -13.01 -22.36 -11.72
CA ALA A 366 -12.26 -23.61 -11.56
C ALA A 366 -11.24 -23.52 -10.43
N ALA A 367 -10.51 -22.41 -10.32
CA ALA A 367 -9.54 -22.17 -9.25
C ALA A 367 -10.21 -22.16 -7.87
N LEU A 368 -11.33 -21.43 -7.72
CA LEU A 368 -12.06 -21.35 -6.45
C LEU A 368 -12.63 -22.71 -6.06
N ARG A 369 -13.29 -23.45 -6.99
CA ARG A 369 -13.83 -24.78 -6.72
C ARG A 369 -12.72 -25.78 -6.37
N GLY A 370 -11.59 -25.76 -7.10
CA GLY A 370 -10.47 -26.65 -6.86
C GLY A 370 -9.85 -26.44 -5.49
N LEU A 371 -9.58 -25.18 -5.13
CA LEU A 371 -9.05 -24.84 -3.80
C LEU A 371 -10.08 -25.08 -2.69
N ALA A 372 -11.37 -24.85 -2.93
CA ALA A 372 -12.41 -25.13 -1.95
C ALA A 372 -12.55 -26.62 -1.63
N ALA A 373 -12.39 -27.48 -2.63
CA ALA A 373 -12.50 -28.92 -2.46
C ALA A 373 -11.31 -29.56 -1.75
N ASP A 374 -10.13 -28.92 -1.76
CA ASP A 374 -8.87 -29.50 -1.30
C ASP A 374 -8.29 -28.70 -0.11
N ALA A 375 -8.67 -29.11 1.10
CA ALA A 375 -8.21 -28.47 2.34
C ALA A 375 -6.71 -28.67 2.59
N GLU A 376 -6.16 -29.85 2.22
CA GLU A 376 -4.74 -30.16 2.38
C GLU A 376 -3.90 -29.21 1.53
N ARG A 377 -4.25 -29.05 0.26
CA ARG A 377 -3.59 -28.12 -0.67
C ARG A 377 -3.69 -26.68 -0.18
N ARG A 378 -4.87 -26.22 0.34
CA ARG A 378 -4.97 -24.90 0.93
C ARG A 378 -4.00 -24.71 2.09
N GLY A 379 -3.91 -25.72 2.96
CA GLY A 379 -2.96 -25.69 4.10
C GLY A 379 -1.50 -25.65 3.66
N GLU A 380 -1.13 -26.41 2.62
CA GLU A 380 0.24 -26.39 2.07
C GLU A 380 0.60 -25.03 1.48
N ILE A 381 -0.28 -24.47 0.65
CA ILE A 381 -0.09 -23.14 0.06
C ILE A 381 0.00 -22.08 1.17
N GLY A 382 -0.88 -22.16 2.17
CA GLY A 382 -0.91 -21.22 3.29
C GLY A 382 0.39 -21.26 4.11
N ARG A 383 0.90 -22.44 4.45
CA ARG A 383 2.19 -22.58 5.16
C ARG A 383 3.33 -21.97 4.33
N ARG A 384 3.40 -22.31 3.04
CA ARG A 384 4.41 -21.73 2.13
C ARG A 384 4.29 -20.20 2.04
N ALA A 385 3.07 -19.67 1.98
CA ALA A 385 2.83 -18.20 1.99
C ALA A 385 3.41 -17.57 3.26
N ARG A 386 3.17 -18.16 4.43
CA ARG A 386 3.72 -17.68 5.71
C ARG A 386 5.24 -17.75 5.74
N ASP A 387 5.83 -18.85 5.27
CA ASP A 387 7.29 -19.03 5.26
C ASP A 387 7.97 -18.00 4.34
N VAL A 388 7.45 -17.81 3.12
CA VAL A 388 7.96 -16.82 2.17
C VAL A 388 7.78 -15.41 2.73
N PHE A 389 6.64 -15.10 3.36
CA PHE A 389 6.39 -13.83 4.01
C PHE A 389 7.44 -13.54 5.08
N GLY A 390 7.65 -14.45 6.03
CA GLY A 390 8.62 -14.26 7.13
C GLY A 390 10.05 -14.08 6.63
N ALA A 391 10.43 -14.78 5.55
CA ALA A 391 11.77 -14.68 4.98
C ALA A 391 12.00 -13.39 4.16
N ARG A 392 10.96 -12.80 3.54
CA ARG A 392 11.14 -11.75 2.53
C ARG A 392 10.35 -10.46 2.76
N TYR A 393 9.17 -10.53 3.37
CA TYR A 393 8.18 -9.44 3.37
C TYR A 393 7.76 -8.99 4.76
N ASP A 394 8.35 -9.57 5.80
CA ASP A 394 8.09 -9.17 7.16
C ASP A 394 8.70 -7.79 7.47
N ARG A 395 8.03 -7.01 8.30
CA ARG A 395 8.44 -5.66 8.72
C ARG A 395 9.92 -5.57 9.14
N PRO A 396 10.44 -6.44 10.03
CA PRO A 396 11.85 -6.35 10.45
C PRO A 396 12.83 -6.55 9.28
N VAL A 397 12.50 -7.43 8.33
CA VAL A 397 13.34 -7.72 7.15
C VAL A 397 13.43 -6.50 6.23
N LEU A 398 12.28 -5.91 5.89
CA LEU A 398 12.25 -4.82 4.91
C LEU A 398 12.65 -3.48 5.54
N CYS A 399 12.31 -3.22 6.80
CA CYS A 399 12.82 -2.05 7.52
C CYS A 399 14.36 -2.08 7.66
N ARG A 400 14.96 -3.25 7.88
CA ARG A 400 16.42 -3.41 7.88
C ARG A 400 17.02 -3.12 6.50
N ARG A 401 16.44 -3.65 5.42
CA ARG A 401 16.87 -3.31 4.06
C ARG A 401 16.83 -1.80 3.80
N TRP A 402 15.80 -1.12 4.31
CA TRP A 402 15.68 0.33 4.23
C TRP A 402 16.80 1.04 5.02
N SER A 403 17.05 0.67 6.28
CA SER A 403 18.12 1.30 7.08
C SER A 403 19.50 1.09 6.43
N ASP A 404 19.77 -0.08 5.84
CA ASP A 404 21.00 -0.36 5.09
C ASP A 404 21.12 0.52 3.83
N VAL A 405 20.02 0.76 3.11
CA VAL A 405 19.99 1.67 1.95
C VAL A 405 20.23 3.10 2.41
N LEU A 406 19.55 3.56 3.44
CA LEU A 406 19.73 4.91 3.98
C LEU A 406 21.18 5.13 4.46
N ALA A 407 21.78 4.17 5.18
CA ALA A 407 23.16 4.25 5.66
C ALA A 407 24.18 4.44 4.54
N ARG A 408 23.92 3.92 3.33
CA ARG A 408 24.78 4.14 2.15
C ARG A 408 24.63 5.53 1.53
N HIS A 409 23.50 6.21 1.79
CA HIS A 409 23.18 7.50 1.18
C HIS A 409 23.34 8.70 2.12
N VAL A 410 23.55 8.47 3.40
CA VAL A 410 23.90 9.52 4.37
C VAL A 410 25.42 9.49 4.65
N PRO A 411 26.04 10.63 4.97
CA PRO A 411 27.45 10.64 5.34
C PRO A 411 27.70 9.76 6.56
N THR A 412 28.50 8.73 6.41
CA THR A 412 28.95 7.94 7.57
C THR A 412 29.87 8.84 8.40
N PRO A 413 29.66 8.97 9.73
CA PRO A 413 30.61 9.66 10.55
C PRO A 413 31.96 8.91 10.44
N PRO A 414 33.13 9.61 10.41
CA PRO A 414 34.41 8.94 10.41
C PRO A 414 34.49 7.99 11.61
N ARG A 415 34.83 6.74 11.36
CA ARG A 415 35.08 5.77 12.42
C ARG A 415 36.21 6.31 13.28
N PRO A 416 36.14 6.22 14.61
CA PRO A 416 37.19 6.71 15.51
C PRO A 416 38.49 5.96 15.29
#